data_b850986857cc10bfccf9728a4b976691
#
_entry.id   b850986857cc10bfccf9728a4b976691
#
_cell.length_a   1.000
_cell.length_b   1.000
_cell.length_c   1.000
_cell.angle_alpha   90.00
_cell.angle_beta   90.00
_cell.angle_gamma   90.00
#
_symmetry.space_group_name_H-M   'P 1'
#
loop_
_entity.id
_entity.type
_entity.pdbx_description
1 polymer ?
#
loop_
_entity_poly.entity_id
_entity_poly.type
_entity_poly.pdbx_seq_one_letter_code
_entity_poly.pdbx_strand_id
1 'polypeptide(L)'
;MSPALTPEARNLLPLAADGVLPPPPPVLPPKPGRNQACYCGSGKKFKQCCMERDAALRRQQRVQAQPEWLLSSDRKLHQFLRYGWKVFDLPGLLGSLRDGRRDPTISTFHVASSLFFAAVLRIRSLNALEGYLKEGDFQKLIGLTAQPGEKAFSADTISDMLDLCDVDSARNALAELIRIAERNKVFRDGSYGGKRCVAIDAWEPHSSYERHCPGCLTRQVKGPDGDKRTQYYHRYVVAMLLGTDLDIILAAEPVLSEEALRDGDADHQGHEGELTAAYRLLDRLHNTYGRFIEIVITDALYANGPWMTRLDQYGYGGIISLQKENNEPLKEAIDLCRRGECQRQKHEDPDNRERVDFSDVDDIQTLSTYAGKVRVIQAEITRFSPPASDPSKPSTPPRTSTWWFALTGCARHLSRPTALKAMRSRWHIENTAFHQWGSYWNLEHVYRHTPAALHTLFLIWMLAFNLLQLFFYCRLGRERKPVQPRDVCDTLRHIVEVMLRDLAALPAPIPWQVPLEDSG
;
A
#
# COMPACT_ATOMS: atom_id res chain seq x y z
N MET A 1 18.00 12.92 -35.66
CA MET A 1 19.28 12.45 -35.10
C MET A 1 18.97 12.01 -33.67
N SER A 2 18.92 10.69 -33.46
CA SER A 2 18.75 10.14 -32.09
C SER A 2 20.04 10.37 -31.31
N PRO A 3 19.96 10.82 -30.03
CA PRO A 3 21.15 10.97 -29.22
C PRO A 3 21.78 9.60 -28.97
N ALA A 4 23.08 9.52 -29.17
CA ALA A 4 23.85 8.32 -28.89
C ALA A 4 23.82 8.01 -27.39
N LEU A 5 23.50 6.77 -27.06
CA LEU A 5 23.57 6.25 -25.69
C LEU A 5 24.98 6.42 -25.12
N THR A 6 25.11 6.88 -23.89
CA THR A 6 26.41 6.96 -23.21
C THR A 6 27.03 5.56 -23.03
N PRO A 7 28.37 5.44 -22.91
CA PRO A 7 29.04 4.15 -22.70
C PRO A 7 28.51 3.34 -21.51
N GLU A 8 28.02 4.01 -20.48
CA GLU A 8 27.44 3.40 -19.25
C GLU A 8 26.06 2.76 -19.50
N ALA A 9 25.24 3.34 -20.37
CA ALA A 9 23.96 2.75 -20.76
C ALA A 9 24.12 1.46 -21.58
N ARG A 10 25.26 1.29 -22.26
CA ARG A 10 25.57 0.06 -23.01
C ARG A 10 25.82 -1.14 -22.11
N ASN A 11 26.28 -0.95 -20.88
CA ASN A 11 26.56 -2.04 -19.95
C ASN A 11 25.32 -2.59 -19.25
N LEU A 12 24.17 -1.95 -19.41
CA LEU A 12 22.89 -2.36 -18.79
C LEU A 12 21.97 -3.17 -19.73
N LEU A 13 22.32 -3.22 -21.01
CA LEU A 13 21.63 -4.08 -21.99
C LEU A 13 22.39 -5.39 -22.13
N PRO A 14 21.72 -6.56 -22.22
CA PRO A 14 22.42 -7.77 -22.61
C PRO A 14 23.00 -7.56 -24.02
N LEU A 15 24.32 -7.39 -24.11
CA LEU A 15 25.03 -7.37 -25.38
C LEU A 15 24.88 -8.77 -25.98
N ALA A 16 24.33 -8.83 -27.19
CA ALA A 16 24.56 -9.99 -28.03
C ALA A 16 26.08 -10.12 -28.24
N ALA A 17 26.58 -11.35 -28.38
CA ALA A 17 28.01 -11.65 -28.47
C ALA A 17 28.77 -10.84 -29.54
N ASP A 18 28.08 -10.17 -30.45
CA ASP A 18 28.62 -9.44 -31.58
C ASP A 18 28.51 -7.91 -31.48
N GLY A 19 28.18 -7.34 -30.33
CA GLY A 19 28.10 -5.89 -30.13
C GLY A 19 26.95 -5.17 -30.87
N VAL A 20 26.02 -5.90 -31.46
CA VAL A 20 24.83 -5.37 -32.15
C VAL A 20 23.73 -5.13 -31.12
N LEU A 21 23.18 -3.92 -31.08
CA LEU A 21 22.00 -3.62 -30.26
C LEU A 21 20.84 -4.55 -30.64
N PRO A 22 20.14 -5.14 -29.66
CA PRO A 22 18.99 -5.96 -29.97
C PRO A 22 17.95 -5.13 -30.74
N PRO A 23 17.22 -5.75 -31.69
CA PRO A 23 16.21 -5.04 -32.47
C PRO A 23 15.16 -4.42 -31.54
N PRO A 24 14.57 -3.28 -31.91
CA PRO A 24 13.53 -2.66 -31.11
C PRO A 24 12.40 -3.66 -30.86
N PRO A 25 11.79 -3.66 -29.67
CA PRO A 25 10.75 -4.60 -29.34
C PRO A 25 9.57 -4.46 -30.31
N PRO A 26 8.93 -5.57 -30.68
CA PRO A 26 7.85 -5.58 -31.67
C PRO A 26 6.70 -4.69 -31.22
N VAL A 27 6.18 -3.85 -32.11
CA VAL A 27 5.01 -3.02 -31.86
C VAL A 27 3.80 -3.95 -31.69
N LEU A 28 3.22 -3.95 -30.49
CA LEU A 28 2.06 -4.77 -30.22
C LEU A 28 0.78 -4.08 -30.72
N PRO A 29 -0.12 -4.82 -31.37
CA PRO A 29 -1.41 -4.29 -31.80
C PRO A 29 -2.25 -3.82 -30.59
N PRO A 30 -3.32 -3.04 -30.82
CA PRO A 30 -4.25 -2.65 -29.77
C PRO A 30 -4.74 -3.88 -28.98
N LYS A 31 -4.81 -3.76 -27.67
CA LYS A 31 -5.15 -4.87 -26.77
C LYS A 31 -6.62 -5.28 -26.96
N PRO A 32 -6.93 -6.51 -27.40
CA PRO A 32 -8.30 -7.00 -27.45
C PRO A 32 -8.91 -7.13 -26.06
N GLY A 33 -10.22 -7.16 -25.98
CA GLY A 33 -10.91 -7.53 -24.76
C GLY A 33 -10.56 -8.96 -24.33
N ARG A 34 -10.51 -9.22 -23.03
CA ARG A 34 -10.05 -10.51 -22.44
C ARG A 34 -10.72 -11.74 -23.04
N ASN A 35 -12.00 -11.65 -23.41
CA ASN A 35 -12.80 -12.75 -23.97
C ASN A 35 -12.95 -12.69 -25.48
N GLN A 36 -12.38 -11.70 -26.16
CA GLN A 36 -12.40 -11.60 -27.62
C GLN A 36 -11.43 -12.59 -28.26
N ALA A 37 -11.63 -12.86 -29.55
CA ALA A 37 -10.73 -13.69 -30.34
C ALA A 37 -9.31 -13.07 -30.34
N CYS A 38 -8.30 -13.93 -30.24
CA CYS A 38 -6.92 -13.49 -30.24
C CYS A 38 -6.51 -12.97 -31.63
N TYR A 39 -5.85 -11.84 -31.67
CA TYR A 39 -5.38 -11.23 -32.92
C TYR A 39 -4.35 -12.06 -33.68
N CYS A 40 -3.72 -13.07 -33.03
CA CYS A 40 -2.75 -13.95 -33.68
C CYS A 40 -3.36 -14.99 -34.62
N GLY A 41 -4.68 -15.01 -34.78
CA GLY A 41 -5.37 -15.94 -35.69
C GLY A 41 -5.52 -17.37 -35.15
N SER A 42 -5.17 -17.64 -33.90
CA SER A 42 -5.24 -19.00 -33.31
C SER A 42 -6.64 -19.53 -33.04
N GLY A 43 -7.69 -18.72 -33.25
CA GLY A 43 -9.08 -19.07 -32.91
C GLY A 43 -9.38 -19.09 -31.40
N LYS A 44 -8.38 -18.99 -30.53
CA LYS A 44 -8.56 -19.00 -29.07
C LYS A 44 -8.93 -17.60 -28.56
N LYS A 45 -9.57 -17.53 -27.38
CA LYS A 45 -9.79 -16.27 -26.67
C LYS A 45 -8.45 -15.65 -26.27
N PHE A 46 -8.34 -14.32 -26.31
CA PHE A 46 -7.10 -13.59 -26.00
C PHE A 46 -6.50 -14.00 -24.65
N LYS A 47 -7.32 -14.18 -23.59
CA LYS A 47 -6.87 -14.63 -22.27
C LYS A 47 -6.22 -16.02 -22.23
N GLN A 48 -6.53 -16.87 -23.20
CA GLN A 48 -6.03 -18.24 -23.31
C GLN A 48 -4.89 -18.40 -24.33
N CYS A 49 -4.45 -17.28 -24.92
CA CYS A 49 -3.45 -17.30 -26.00
C CYS A 49 -2.34 -16.27 -25.72
N CYS A 50 -2.45 -15.06 -26.25
CA CYS A 50 -1.35 -14.09 -26.24
C CYS A 50 -1.36 -13.15 -25.04
N MET A 51 -2.34 -13.18 -24.16
CA MET A 51 -2.49 -12.19 -23.09
C MET A 51 -1.28 -12.10 -22.15
N GLU A 52 -0.73 -13.23 -21.75
CA GLU A 52 0.41 -13.29 -20.83
C GLU A 52 1.71 -12.83 -21.52
N ARG A 53 1.95 -13.31 -22.75
CA ARG A 53 3.07 -12.88 -23.59
C ARG A 53 3.03 -11.38 -23.87
N ASP A 54 1.87 -10.84 -24.23
CA ASP A 54 1.70 -9.42 -24.52
C ASP A 54 1.86 -8.58 -23.27
N ALA A 55 1.42 -9.07 -22.10
CA ALA A 55 1.64 -8.40 -20.83
C ALA A 55 3.14 -8.32 -20.52
N ALA A 56 3.90 -9.39 -20.77
CA ALA A 56 5.36 -9.40 -20.59
C ALA A 56 6.06 -8.42 -21.54
N LEU A 57 5.70 -8.44 -22.83
CA LEU A 57 6.28 -7.53 -23.83
C LEU A 57 5.95 -6.06 -23.54
N ARG A 58 4.71 -5.75 -23.15
CA ARG A 58 4.34 -4.38 -22.75
C ARG A 58 5.07 -3.93 -21.49
N ARG A 59 5.38 -4.85 -20.57
CA ARG A 59 6.24 -4.55 -19.40
C ARG A 59 7.66 -4.20 -19.86
N GLN A 60 8.26 -4.99 -20.74
CA GLN A 60 9.60 -4.70 -21.30
C GLN A 60 9.63 -3.34 -22.01
N GLN A 61 8.64 -3.02 -22.84
CA GLN A 61 8.55 -1.72 -23.52
C GLN A 61 8.45 -0.55 -22.54
N ARG A 62 7.74 -0.71 -21.40
CA ARG A 62 7.66 0.31 -20.37
C ARG A 62 8.96 0.50 -19.60
N VAL A 63 9.67 -0.59 -19.30
CA VAL A 63 10.99 -0.54 -18.68
C VAL A 63 11.97 0.21 -19.58
N GLN A 64 11.91 -0.02 -20.90
CA GLN A 64 12.75 0.68 -21.88
C GLN A 64 12.36 2.15 -22.08
N ALA A 65 11.10 2.52 -21.81
CA ALA A 65 10.62 3.90 -21.87
C ALA A 65 10.86 4.67 -20.56
N GLN A 66 11.53 4.07 -19.59
CA GLN A 66 11.83 4.75 -18.33
C GLN A 66 12.91 5.82 -18.49
N PRO A 67 12.81 6.92 -17.73
CA PRO A 67 13.79 8.00 -17.83
C PRO A 67 15.23 7.52 -17.59
N GLU A 68 16.15 8.02 -18.36
CA GLU A 68 17.58 7.66 -18.32
C GLU A 68 18.23 7.74 -16.93
N TRP A 69 17.78 8.66 -16.07
CA TRP A 69 18.25 8.79 -14.69
C TRP A 69 17.86 7.60 -13.77
N LEU A 70 16.79 6.89 -14.09
CA LEU A 70 16.39 5.67 -13.34
C LEU A 70 17.32 4.51 -13.70
N LEU A 71 17.83 4.53 -14.92
CA LEU A 71 18.75 3.54 -15.47
C LEU A 71 20.22 3.92 -15.19
N SER A 72 20.47 5.22 -15.00
CA SER A 72 21.80 5.83 -14.95
C SER A 72 22.38 5.76 -13.60
N SER A 73 22.73 5.05 -12.91
CA SER A 73 23.69 4.92 -11.84
C SER A 73 23.56 3.67 -11.00
N ASP A 74 24.58 3.20 -10.98
CA ASP A 74 25.38 2.42 -10.07
C ASP A 74 24.73 2.17 -8.73
N ARG A 75 24.40 0.89 -8.48
CA ARG A 75 24.26 0.38 -7.12
C ARG A 75 23.07 0.98 -6.35
N LYS A 76 21.85 0.82 -6.89
CA LYS A 76 20.59 1.27 -6.22
C LYS A 76 20.44 0.66 -4.84
N LEU A 77 20.81 -0.59 -4.66
CA LEU A 77 20.84 -1.21 -3.32
C LEU A 77 21.75 -0.43 -2.39
N HIS A 78 22.94 -0.06 -2.82
CA HIS A 78 23.90 0.70 -2.03
C HIS A 78 23.36 2.08 -1.62
N GLN A 79 22.71 2.76 -2.56
CA GLN A 79 22.06 4.05 -2.29
C GLN A 79 20.89 3.90 -1.32
N PHE A 80 20.07 2.86 -1.47
CA PHE A 80 18.98 2.54 -0.56
C PHE A 80 19.47 2.24 0.86
N LEU A 81 20.52 1.40 0.97
CA LEU A 81 21.13 1.04 2.23
C LEU A 81 21.68 2.29 2.94
N ARG A 82 22.44 3.12 2.22
CA ARG A 82 22.99 4.37 2.76
C ARG A 82 21.90 5.34 3.19
N TYR A 83 20.79 5.41 2.46
CA TYR A 83 19.63 6.23 2.80
C TYR A 83 18.94 5.72 4.07
N GLY A 84 18.64 4.42 4.12
CA GLY A 84 18.04 3.78 5.29
C GLY A 84 18.91 3.96 6.55
N TRP A 85 20.21 3.77 6.43
CA TRP A 85 21.13 3.90 7.56
C TRP A 85 21.29 5.35 8.03
N LYS A 86 21.67 6.27 7.12
CA LYS A 86 22.04 7.64 7.52
C LYS A 86 20.85 8.52 7.86
N VAL A 87 19.70 8.28 7.27
CA VAL A 87 18.51 9.13 7.42
C VAL A 87 17.53 8.54 8.41
N PHE A 88 17.36 7.21 8.43
CA PHE A 88 16.32 6.54 9.20
C PHE A 88 16.84 5.65 10.31
N ASP A 89 18.15 5.50 10.45
CA ASP A 89 18.73 4.56 11.42
C ASP A 89 18.10 3.16 11.31
N LEU A 90 18.07 2.63 10.08
CA LEU A 90 17.47 1.31 9.82
C LEU A 90 18.00 0.20 10.75
N PRO A 91 19.31 0.15 11.07
CA PRO A 91 19.81 -0.81 12.06
C PRO A 91 19.19 -0.63 13.44
N GLY A 92 19.05 0.60 13.92
CA GLY A 92 18.38 0.89 15.19
C GLY A 92 16.91 0.50 15.17
N LEU A 93 16.19 0.77 14.07
CA LEU A 93 14.80 0.34 13.90
C LEU A 93 14.65 -1.18 13.96
N LEU A 94 15.46 -1.93 13.21
CA LEU A 94 15.41 -3.40 13.20
C LEU A 94 15.94 -4.01 14.51
N GLY A 95 16.94 -3.39 15.13
CA GLY A 95 17.48 -3.78 16.43
C GLY A 95 16.54 -3.50 17.61
N SER A 96 15.53 -2.64 17.43
CA SER A 96 14.52 -2.37 18.45
C SER A 96 13.43 -3.45 18.55
N LEU A 97 13.36 -4.37 17.59
CA LEU A 97 12.45 -5.52 17.65
C LEU A 97 12.90 -6.47 18.76
N ARG A 98 11.93 -7.01 19.48
CA ARG A 98 12.15 -7.96 20.59
C ARG A 98 11.35 -9.23 20.34
N ASP A 99 11.93 -10.36 20.74
CA ASP A 99 11.23 -11.64 20.75
C ASP A 99 11.44 -12.39 22.09
N GLY A 100 10.62 -13.40 22.32
CA GLY A 100 10.63 -14.20 23.55
C GLY A 100 11.50 -15.46 23.49
N ARG A 101 12.38 -15.63 22.49
CA ARG A 101 13.30 -16.76 22.44
C ARG A 101 14.31 -16.69 23.59
N ARG A 102 14.59 -17.82 24.24
CA ARG A 102 15.57 -17.90 25.31
C ARG A 102 16.98 -18.05 24.73
N ASP A 103 17.88 -17.15 25.08
CA ASP A 103 19.31 -17.16 24.71
C ASP A 103 19.54 -17.53 23.21
N PRO A 104 18.96 -16.79 22.26
CA PRO A 104 19.04 -17.14 20.86
C PRO A 104 20.46 -16.97 20.33
N THR A 105 21.04 -18.01 19.73
CA THR A 105 22.33 -17.95 19.04
C THR A 105 22.33 -16.95 17.90
N ILE A 106 21.18 -16.78 17.22
CA ILE A 106 20.98 -15.78 16.17
C ILE A 106 20.10 -14.68 16.73
N SER A 107 20.63 -13.45 16.78
CA SER A 107 19.92 -12.33 17.35
C SER A 107 18.66 -11.97 16.58
N THR A 108 17.70 -11.35 17.28
CA THR A 108 16.46 -10.80 16.68
C THR A 108 16.77 -9.84 15.53
N PHE A 109 17.83 -9.03 15.67
CA PHE A 109 18.28 -8.10 14.62
C PHE A 109 18.59 -8.80 13.29
N HIS A 110 19.36 -9.91 13.31
CA HIS A 110 19.72 -10.61 12.07
C HIS A 110 18.50 -11.25 11.39
N VAL A 111 17.59 -11.83 12.20
CA VAL A 111 16.36 -12.41 11.68
C VAL A 111 15.43 -11.34 11.12
N ALA A 112 15.21 -10.24 11.86
CA ALA A 112 14.40 -9.10 11.40
C ALA A 112 15.00 -8.47 10.14
N SER A 113 16.34 -8.32 10.07
CA SER A 113 17.03 -7.83 8.88
C SER A 113 16.82 -8.74 7.68
N SER A 114 16.88 -10.07 7.88
CA SER A 114 16.63 -11.03 6.79
C SER A 114 15.20 -10.91 6.24
N LEU A 115 14.20 -10.75 7.11
CA LEU A 115 12.79 -10.55 6.73
C LEU A 115 12.57 -9.20 6.04
N PHE A 116 13.18 -8.12 6.55
CA PHE A 116 13.11 -6.81 5.93
C PHE A 116 13.67 -6.83 4.50
N PHE A 117 14.86 -7.42 4.31
CA PHE A 117 15.43 -7.54 2.96
C PHE A 117 14.70 -8.57 2.11
N ALA A 118 14.11 -9.61 2.68
CA ALA A 118 13.20 -10.49 1.95
C ALA A 118 12.01 -9.71 1.35
N ALA A 119 11.44 -8.79 2.12
CA ALA A 119 10.38 -7.90 1.64
C ALA A 119 10.89 -6.98 0.52
N VAL A 120 12.00 -6.27 0.71
CA VAL A 120 12.60 -5.35 -0.28
C VAL A 120 12.95 -6.07 -1.57
N LEU A 121 13.58 -7.24 -1.47
CA LEU A 121 14.06 -8.04 -2.60
C LEU A 121 12.99 -8.98 -3.17
N ARG A 122 11.76 -8.95 -2.65
CA ARG A 122 10.62 -9.76 -3.13
C ARG A 122 10.87 -11.26 -3.04
N ILE A 123 11.55 -11.73 -2.00
CA ILE A 123 11.75 -13.16 -1.75
C ILE A 123 10.44 -13.78 -1.33
N ARG A 124 10.02 -14.85 -2.03
CA ARG A 124 8.63 -15.29 -2.06
C ARG A 124 8.21 -16.24 -0.93
N SER A 125 9.15 -16.79 -0.13
CA SER A 125 8.84 -17.72 0.95
C SER A 125 10.01 -17.83 1.92
N LEU A 126 9.77 -18.39 3.11
CA LEU A 126 10.85 -18.68 4.08
C LEU A 126 11.87 -19.70 3.51
N ASN A 127 11.41 -20.69 2.75
CA ASN A 127 12.31 -21.64 2.08
C ASN A 127 13.21 -20.95 1.03
N ALA A 128 12.65 -20.01 0.26
CA ALA A 128 13.47 -19.23 -0.66
C ALA A 128 14.46 -18.34 0.10
N LEU A 129 14.05 -17.72 1.20
CA LEU A 129 14.91 -16.92 2.06
C LEU A 129 16.05 -17.77 2.66
N GLU A 130 15.76 -19.02 3.07
CA GLU A 130 16.78 -19.97 3.53
C GLU A 130 17.83 -20.26 2.44
N GLY A 131 17.45 -20.24 1.16
CA GLY A 131 18.40 -20.31 0.05
C GLY A 131 19.35 -19.12 0.03
N TYR A 132 18.81 -17.90 0.15
CA TYR A 132 19.64 -16.67 0.22
C TYR A 132 20.54 -16.62 1.45
N LEU A 133 20.14 -17.21 2.56
CA LEU A 133 20.97 -17.30 3.79
C LEU A 133 22.24 -18.16 3.64
N LYS A 134 22.42 -18.86 2.51
CA LYS A 134 23.66 -19.53 2.12
C LYS A 134 24.59 -18.64 1.29
N GLU A 135 24.06 -17.52 0.77
CA GLU A 135 24.81 -16.61 -0.07
C GLU A 135 25.59 -15.62 0.79
N GLY A 136 26.92 -15.58 0.64
CA GLY A 136 27.78 -14.71 1.45
C GLY A 136 27.43 -13.23 1.35
N ASP A 137 26.96 -12.76 0.19
CA ASP A 137 26.56 -11.37 0.00
C ASP A 137 25.25 -11.04 0.73
N PHE A 138 24.32 -11.98 0.81
CA PHE A 138 23.12 -11.79 1.61
C PHE A 138 23.42 -11.84 3.11
N GLN A 139 24.33 -12.72 3.55
CA GLN A 139 24.80 -12.75 4.94
C GLN A 139 25.42 -11.39 5.34
N LYS A 140 26.29 -10.82 4.49
CA LYS A 140 26.83 -9.46 4.71
C LYS A 140 25.72 -8.40 4.77
N LEU A 141 24.72 -8.50 3.88
CA LEU A 141 23.58 -7.58 3.82
C LEU A 141 22.81 -7.53 5.13
N ILE A 142 22.69 -8.63 5.84
CA ILE A 142 22.02 -8.72 7.14
C ILE A 142 22.95 -8.55 8.34
N GLY A 143 24.20 -8.16 8.11
CA GLY A 143 25.18 -7.85 9.16
C GLY A 143 25.98 -9.04 9.69
N LEU A 144 25.92 -10.19 9.02
CA LEU A 144 26.70 -11.37 9.41
C LEU A 144 28.06 -11.45 8.69
N THR A 145 29.01 -12.16 9.30
CA THR A 145 30.24 -12.55 8.63
C THR A 145 29.94 -13.56 7.54
N ALA A 146 30.40 -13.30 6.33
CA ALA A 146 30.12 -14.16 5.19
C ALA A 146 30.80 -15.53 5.34
N GLN A 147 29.97 -16.57 5.24
CA GLN A 147 30.39 -17.98 5.16
C GLN A 147 29.67 -18.61 3.95
N PRO A 148 30.17 -18.36 2.71
CA PRO A 148 29.52 -18.84 1.52
C PRO A 148 29.35 -20.36 1.51
N GLY A 149 28.14 -20.81 1.14
CA GLY A 149 27.80 -22.24 1.12
C GLY A 149 27.29 -22.79 2.46
N GLU A 150 27.55 -22.12 3.56
CA GLU A 150 26.99 -22.46 4.86
C GLU A 150 25.72 -21.63 5.12
N LYS A 151 24.66 -22.28 5.58
CA LYS A 151 23.42 -21.62 5.95
C LYS A 151 23.59 -20.86 7.27
N ALA A 152 23.39 -19.54 7.26
CA ALA A 152 23.52 -18.73 8.46
C ALA A 152 22.54 -19.15 9.56
N PHE A 153 21.27 -19.42 9.21
CA PHE A 153 20.22 -19.97 10.08
C PHE A 153 19.07 -20.54 9.26
N SER A 154 18.18 -21.31 9.90
CA SER A 154 17.09 -22.01 9.22
C SER A 154 15.79 -21.20 9.13
N ALA A 155 14.87 -21.64 8.29
CA ALA A 155 13.49 -21.17 8.25
C ALA A 155 12.76 -21.37 9.59
N ASP A 156 13.12 -22.40 10.36
CA ASP A 156 12.57 -22.64 11.70
C ASP A 156 12.98 -21.52 12.67
N THR A 157 14.26 -21.09 12.64
CA THR A 157 14.73 -19.95 13.44
C THR A 157 13.94 -18.68 13.14
N ILE A 158 13.58 -18.48 11.87
CA ILE A 158 12.75 -17.34 11.46
C ILE A 158 11.33 -17.50 11.99
N SER A 159 10.77 -18.71 11.86
CA SER A 159 9.42 -19.03 12.35
C SER A 159 9.30 -18.85 13.86
N ASP A 160 10.27 -19.34 14.62
CA ASP A 160 10.31 -19.19 16.09
C ASP A 160 10.39 -17.72 16.52
N MET A 161 11.23 -16.93 15.84
CA MET A 161 11.28 -15.47 16.09
C MET A 161 9.94 -14.80 15.80
N LEU A 162 9.29 -15.14 14.69
CA LEU A 162 8.00 -14.55 14.31
C LEU A 162 6.89 -14.94 15.28
N ASP A 163 6.84 -16.19 15.73
CA ASP A 163 5.82 -16.69 16.67
C ASP A 163 5.94 -16.04 18.05
N LEU A 164 7.15 -15.69 18.46
CA LEU A 164 7.46 -15.13 19.79
C LEU A 164 7.75 -13.63 19.77
N CYS A 165 7.59 -12.96 18.63
CA CYS A 165 7.89 -11.53 18.53
C CYS A 165 6.92 -10.69 19.37
N ASP A 166 7.48 -9.73 20.08
CA ASP A 166 6.72 -8.63 20.67
C ASP A 166 6.21 -7.71 19.55
N VAL A 167 4.95 -7.89 19.17
CA VAL A 167 4.28 -7.15 18.09
C VAL A 167 4.36 -5.64 18.31
N ASP A 168 4.30 -5.17 19.57
CA ASP A 168 4.37 -3.74 19.86
C ASP A 168 5.77 -3.17 19.57
N SER A 169 6.83 -3.97 19.70
CA SER A 169 8.17 -3.55 19.28
C SER A 169 8.24 -3.29 17.76
N ALA A 170 7.61 -4.13 16.94
CA ALA A 170 7.51 -3.93 15.50
C ALA A 170 6.63 -2.70 15.13
N ARG A 171 5.52 -2.50 15.84
CA ARG A 171 4.69 -1.28 15.72
C ARG A 171 5.49 -0.01 16.02
N ASN A 172 6.29 -0.04 17.09
CA ASN A 172 7.12 1.09 17.49
C ASN A 172 8.21 1.39 16.46
N ALA A 173 8.81 0.38 15.85
CA ALA A 173 9.78 0.56 14.77
C ALA A 173 9.14 1.24 13.54
N LEU A 174 7.94 0.82 13.14
CA LEU A 174 7.17 1.46 12.08
C LEU A 174 6.84 2.93 12.41
N ALA A 175 6.37 3.19 13.63
CA ALA A 175 6.05 4.53 14.10
C ALA A 175 7.27 5.45 14.13
N GLU A 176 8.43 4.95 14.55
CA GLU A 176 9.66 5.73 14.60
C GLU A 176 10.17 6.09 13.21
N LEU A 177 10.07 5.18 12.22
CA LEU A 177 10.34 5.53 10.82
C LEU A 177 9.54 6.77 10.37
N ILE A 178 8.25 6.79 10.70
CA ILE A 178 7.34 7.88 10.33
C ILE A 178 7.69 9.16 11.06
N ARG A 179 8.02 9.10 12.37
CA ARG A 179 8.47 10.25 13.15
C ARG A 179 9.77 10.85 12.60
N ILE A 180 10.72 10.00 12.15
CA ILE A 180 11.94 10.47 11.50
C ILE A 180 11.59 11.19 10.18
N ALA A 181 10.70 10.63 9.37
CA ALA A 181 10.25 11.26 8.14
C ALA A 181 9.57 12.61 8.41
N GLU A 182 8.74 12.71 9.45
CA GLU A 182 8.10 13.96 9.87
C GLU A 182 9.13 15.01 10.32
N ARG A 183 10.08 14.65 11.19
CA ARG A 183 11.19 15.53 11.59
C ARG A 183 11.97 16.06 10.37
N ASN A 184 12.13 15.25 9.35
CA ASN A 184 12.75 15.61 8.08
C ASN A 184 11.80 16.39 7.13
N LYS A 185 10.59 16.75 7.59
CA LYS A 185 9.60 17.55 6.86
C LYS A 185 9.12 16.92 5.55
N VAL A 186 9.16 15.59 5.46
CA VAL A 186 8.75 14.83 4.26
C VAL A 186 7.27 15.08 3.93
N PHE A 187 6.42 15.22 4.95
CA PHE A 187 4.96 15.34 4.79
C PHE A 187 4.45 16.80 4.75
N ARG A 188 5.35 17.77 4.55
CA ARG A 188 5.01 19.20 4.62
C ARG A 188 4.06 19.64 3.51
N ASP A 189 4.27 19.14 2.31
CA ASP A 189 3.62 19.63 1.09
C ASP A 189 2.53 18.69 0.55
N GLY A 190 2.35 17.52 1.20
CA GLY A 190 1.51 16.43 0.69
C GLY A 190 0.10 16.38 1.29
N SER A 191 -0.58 17.52 1.49
CA SER A 191 -1.87 17.51 2.16
C SER A 191 -2.98 18.17 1.35
N TYR A 192 -4.22 17.74 1.58
CA TYR A 192 -5.41 18.30 0.95
C TYR A 192 -5.91 19.52 1.75
N GLY A 193 -5.93 20.68 1.10
CA GLY A 193 -6.33 21.94 1.76
C GLY A 193 -5.47 22.33 2.97
N GLY A 194 -4.18 22.00 2.95
CA GLY A 194 -3.27 22.22 4.07
C GLY A 194 -3.46 21.23 5.24
N LYS A 195 -4.28 20.17 5.08
CA LYS A 195 -4.60 19.17 6.11
C LYS A 195 -4.01 17.81 5.78
N ARG A 196 -3.43 17.12 6.77
CA ARG A 196 -2.94 15.74 6.62
C ARG A 196 -4.11 14.77 6.74
N CYS A 197 -4.37 14.09 5.62
CA CYS A 197 -5.49 13.17 5.47
C CYS A 197 -5.02 11.72 5.54
N VAL A 198 -5.78 10.88 6.23
CA VAL A 198 -5.53 9.44 6.40
C VAL A 198 -6.71 8.67 5.85
N ALA A 199 -6.48 7.76 4.92
CA ALA A 199 -7.48 6.77 4.52
C ALA A 199 -7.46 5.59 5.48
N ILE A 200 -8.64 5.10 5.86
CA ILE A 200 -8.82 3.85 6.60
C ILE A 200 -9.69 2.93 5.74
N ASP A 201 -9.21 1.71 5.56
CA ASP A 201 -9.92 0.67 4.81
C ASP A 201 -9.48 -0.73 5.26
N ALA A 202 -10.28 -1.75 4.99
CA ALA A 202 -9.97 -3.12 5.33
C ALA A 202 -9.31 -3.88 4.18
N TRP A 203 -8.35 -4.72 4.53
CA TRP A 203 -7.65 -5.60 3.61
C TRP A 203 -7.69 -7.05 4.06
N GLU A 204 -7.97 -7.95 3.13
CA GLU A 204 -8.00 -9.39 3.35
C GLU A 204 -6.88 -10.04 2.53
N PRO A 205 -5.71 -10.31 3.15
CA PRO A 205 -4.53 -10.79 2.43
C PRO A 205 -4.69 -12.17 1.83
N HIS A 206 -5.33 -13.08 2.54
CA HIS A 206 -5.48 -14.48 2.11
C HIS A 206 -6.70 -15.14 2.74
N SER A 207 -7.16 -16.19 2.09
CA SER A 207 -8.20 -17.08 2.59
C SER A 207 -7.92 -18.53 2.20
N SER A 208 -8.44 -19.48 2.98
CA SER A 208 -8.27 -20.92 2.76
C SER A 208 -9.53 -21.68 3.16
N TYR A 209 -9.75 -22.85 2.56
CA TYR A 209 -10.78 -23.79 2.97
C TYR A 209 -10.25 -24.92 3.85
N GLU A 210 -8.93 -25.05 3.97
CA GLU A 210 -8.29 -26.16 4.68
C GLU A 210 -7.40 -25.68 5.83
N ARG A 211 -6.55 -24.67 5.55
CA ARG A 211 -5.57 -24.18 6.52
C ARG A 211 -6.19 -23.08 7.39
N HIS A 212 -6.04 -23.23 8.69
CA HIS A 212 -6.52 -22.24 9.67
C HIS A 212 -5.60 -22.16 10.88
N CYS A 213 -5.74 -21.10 11.65
CA CYS A 213 -5.08 -20.89 12.94
C CYS A 213 -6.08 -20.26 13.93
N PRO A 214 -5.75 -20.16 15.23
CA PRO A 214 -6.62 -19.55 16.24
C PRO A 214 -7.10 -18.12 15.89
N GLY A 215 -6.30 -17.37 15.16
CA GLY A 215 -6.64 -16.01 14.72
C GLY A 215 -7.46 -15.92 13.43
N CYS A 216 -7.86 -17.03 12.81
CA CYS A 216 -8.66 -17.01 11.61
C CYS A 216 -10.12 -16.61 11.87
N LEU A 217 -10.63 -15.69 11.06
CA LEU A 217 -12.05 -15.43 10.92
C LEU A 217 -12.69 -16.53 10.06
N THR A 218 -13.99 -16.74 10.20
CA THR A 218 -14.74 -17.74 9.44
C THR A 218 -15.94 -17.14 8.73
N ARG A 219 -16.23 -17.63 7.53
CA ARG A 219 -17.48 -17.32 6.81
C ARG A 219 -17.96 -18.54 6.03
N GLN A 220 -19.29 -18.63 5.84
CA GLN A 220 -19.89 -19.65 4.99
C GLN A 220 -19.98 -19.16 3.55
N VAL A 221 -19.33 -19.87 2.64
CA VAL A 221 -19.35 -19.58 1.20
C VAL A 221 -20.05 -20.69 0.46
N LYS A 222 -20.95 -20.34 -0.47
CA LYS A 222 -21.56 -21.33 -1.36
C LYS A 222 -20.56 -21.75 -2.42
N GLY A 223 -20.27 -23.04 -2.49
CA GLY A 223 -19.48 -23.65 -3.56
C GLY A 223 -20.23 -23.65 -4.91
N PRO A 224 -19.55 -24.00 -6.01
CA PRO A 224 -20.15 -24.12 -7.33
C PRO A 224 -21.32 -25.13 -7.36
N ASP A 225 -21.27 -26.14 -6.51
CA ASP A 225 -22.27 -27.23 -6.39
C ASP A 225 -23.43 -26.87 -5.45
N GLY A 226 -23.44 -25.65 -4.91
CA GLY A 226 -24.45 -25.17 -3.95
C GLY A 226 -24.15 -25.52 -2.49
N ASP A 227 -23.16 -26.37 -2.21
CA ASP A 227 -22.77 -26.75 -0.87
C ASP A 227 -22.14 -25.58 -0.10
N LYS A 228 -22.45 -25.50 1.19
CA LYS A 228 -21.82 -24.52 2.08
C LYS A 228 -20.47 -25.03 2.54
N ARG A 229 -19.43 -24.23 2.33
CA ARG A 229 -18.07 -24.52 2.80
C ARG A 229 -17.59 -23.41 3.75
N THR A 230 -16.94 -23.80 4.83
CA THR A 230 -16.31 -22.83 5.73
C THR A 230 -15.03 -22.32 5.09
N GLN A 231 -14.93 -21.01 4.93
CA GLN A 231 -13.70 -20.34 4.52
C GLN A 231 -13.08 -19.65 5.72
N TYR A 232 -11.79 -19.87 5.91
CA TYR A 232 -10.95 -19.26 6.94
C TYR A 232 -10.16 -18.13 6.31
N TYR A 233 -10.09 -16.95 6.97
CA TYR A 233 -9.40 -15.79 6.44
C TYR A 233 -8.88 -14.88 7.55
N HIS A 234 -7.94 -14.00 7.22
CA HIS A 234 -7.51 -12.90 8.07
C HIS A 234 -7.90 -11.58 7.44
N ARG A 235 -8.26 -10.60 8.26
CA ARG A 235 -8.58 -9.25 7.83
C ARG A 235 -7.86 -8.25 8.71
N TYR A 236 -7.32 -7.19 8.09
CA TYR A 236 -6.69 -6.07 8.76
C TYR A 236 -7.40 -4.79 8.38
N VAL A 237 -7.57 -3.90 9.35
CA VAL A 237 -7.94 -2.50 9.08
C VAL A 237 -6.65 -1.70 9.04
N VAL A 238 -6.42 -0.99 7.95
CA VAL A 238 -5.16 -0.32 7.62
C VAL A 238 -5.39 1.17 7.55
N ALA A 239 -4.45 1.95 8.09
CA ALA A 239 -4.42 3.41 7.98
C ALA A 239 -3.25 3.85 7.10
N MET A 240 -3.53 4.61 6.05
CA MET A 240 -2.55 5.15 5.12
C MET A 240 -2.62 6.67 5.08
N LEU A 241 -1.50 7.35 5.35
CA LEU A 241 -1.35 8.78 5.13
C LEU A 241 -1.34 9.05 3.63
N LEU A 242 -2.27 9.89 3.21
CA LEU A 242 -2.44 10.29 1.81
C LEU A 242 -1.59 11.52 1.51
N GLY A 243 -0.72 11.40 0.53
CA GLY A 243 0.01 12.52 -0.04
C GLY A 243 -0.47 12.86 -1.44
N THR A 244 0.09 13.88 -2.05
CA THR A 244 -0.10 14.15 -3.48
C THR A 244 0.68 13.17 -4.34
N ASP A 245 1.86 12.74 -3.86
CA ASP A 245 2.78 11.88 -4.57
C ASP A 245 3.30 10.70 -3.72
N LEU A 246 3.16 10.77 -2.39
CA LEU A 246 3.74 9.81 -1.45
C LEU A 246 2.68 9.31 -0.48
N ASP A 247 2.35 8.04 -0.56
CA ASP A 247 1.43 7.35 0.34
C ASP A 247 2.23 6.48 1.34
N ILE A 248 1.94 6.64 2.63
CA ILE A 248 2.68 5.98 3.73
C ILE A 248 1.72 5.26 4.66
N ILE A 249 2.01 4.01 4.95
CA ILE A 249 1.24 3.21 5.91
C ILE A 249 1.58 3.64 7.33
N LEU A 250 0.58 4.06 8.09
CA LEU A 250 0.76 4.48 9.48
C LEU A 250 0.64 3.33 10.46
N ALA A 251 -0.36 2.49 10.30
CA ALA A 251 -0.67 1.39 11.20
C ALA A 251 -1.61 0.38 10.54
N ALA A 252 -1.70 -0.80 11.14
CA ALA A 252 -2.73 -1.79 10.86
C ALA A 252 -3.16 -2.51 12.14
N GLU A 253 -4.44 -2.86 12.21
CA GLU A 253 -5.01 -3.67 13.29
C GLU A 253 -5.68 -4.91 12.72
N PRO A 254 -5.43 -6.10 13.27
CA PRO A 254 -6.16 -7.30 12.88
C PRO A 254 -7.61 -7.21 13.36
N VAL A 255 -8.54 -7.73 12.56
CA VAL A 255 -9.88 -8.08 13.03
C VAL A 255 -9.74 -9.37 13.84
N LEU A 256 -10.18 -9.37 15.10
CA LEU A 256 -9.97 -10.48 16.02
C LEU A 256 -10.97 -11.62 15.80
N SER A 257 -10.47 -12.85 15.88
CA SER A 257 -11.29 -14.06 15.84
C SER A 257 -12.08 -14.25 17.15
N GLU A 258 -13.06 -15.12 17.12
CA GLU A 258 -13.80 -15.54 18.32
C GLU A 258 -12.85 -16.13 19.38
N GLU A 259 -11.89 -16.94 18.97
CA GLU A 259 -10.91 -17.55 19.88
C GLU A 259 -10.04 -16.50 20.57
N ALA A 260 -9.54 -15.51 19.80
CA ALA A 260 -8.75 -14.41 20.36
C ALA A 260 -9.57 -13.52 21.31
N LEU A 261 -10.89 -13.40 21.12
CA LEU A 261 -11.76 -12.61 21.98
C LEU A 261 -12.13 -13.38 23.27
N ARG A 262 -12.20 -14.71 23.21
CA ARG A 262 -12.43 -15.58 24.36
C ARG A 262 -11.31 -15.56 25.39
N ASP A 263 -10.10 -15.19 25.02
CA ASP A 263 -9.00 -14.98 25.97
C ASP A 263 -9.32 -13.86 26.99
N GLY A 264 -10.16 -12.89 26.62
CA GLY A 264 -10.61 -11.80 27.50
C GLY A 264 -12.02 -11.98 28.04
N ASP A 265 -12.87 -12.74 27.36
CA ASP A 265 -14.28 -13.01 27.69
C ASP A 265 -14.64 -14.42 27.21
N ALA A 266 -14.64 -15.39 28.15
CA ALA A 266 -14.85 -16.82 27.85
C ALA A 266 -16.22 -17.12 27.18
N ASP A 267 -17.22 -16.27 27.41
CA ASP A 267 -18.57 -16.43 26.87
C ASP A 267 -18.76 -15.72 25.53
N HIS A 268 -17.72 -15.06 25.00
CA HIS A 268 -17.79 -14.34 23.74
C HIS A 268 -18.18 -15.25 22.58
N GLN A 269 -19.12 -14.80 21.75
CA GLN A 269 -19.57 -15.53 20.55
C GLN A 269 -19.33 -14.72 19.29
N GLY A 270 -18.77 -15.39 18.29
CA GLY A 270 -18.46 -14.79 17.00
C GLY A 270 -17.18 -13.95 16.99
N HIS A 271 -16.72 -13.60 15.80
CA HIS A 271 -15.58 -12.70 15.64
C HIS A 271 -16.01 -11.23 15.68
N GLU A 272 -15.08 -10.33 15.92
CA GLU A 272 -15.37 -8.90 15.89
C GLU A 272 -15.70 -8.39 14.48
N GLY A 273 -16.34 -7.23 14.41
CA GLY A 273 -16.57 -6.52 13.16
C GLY A 273 -15.39 -5.62 12.77
N GLU A 274 -15.34 -5.26 11.49
CA GLU A 274 -14.35 -4.31 10.97
C GLU A 274 -14.35 -2.96 11.72
N LEU A 275 -15.54 -2.45 12.06
CA LEU A 275 -15.67 -1.19 12.82
C LEU A 275 -15.00 -1.27 14.19
N THR A 276 -15.09 -2.40 14.89
CA THR A 276 -14.45 -2.56 16.21
C THR A 276 -12.93 -2.51 16.09
N ALA A 277 -12.37 -3.20 15.11
CA ALA A 277 -10.94 -3.12 14.79
C ALA A 277 -10.53 -1.70 14.38
N ALA A 278 -11.40 -1.00 13.64
CA ALA A 278 -11.14 0.38 13.21
C ALA A 278 -11.13 1.37 14.39
N TYR A 279 -11.98 1.19 15.40
CA TYR A 279 -11.91 1.99 16.63
C TYR A 279 -10.57 1.77 17.35
N ARG A 280 -10.12 0.53 17.48
CA ARG A 280 -8.83 0.20 18.08
C ARG A 280 -7.66 0.79 17.28
N LEU A 281 -7.75 0.76 15.93
CA LEU A 281 -6.80 1.42 15.05
C LEU A 281 -6.79 2.94 15.28
N LEU A 282 -7.95 3.58 15.38
CA LEU A 282 -8.09 5.03 15.58
C LEU A 282 -7.50 5.46 16.92
N ASP A 283 -7.74 4.69 17.99
CA ASP A 283 -7.15 4.90 19.33
C ASP A 283 -5.61 4.82 19.25
N ARG A 284 -5.10 3.84 18.55
CA ARG A 284 -3.64 3.68 18.33
C ARG A 284 -3.06 4.86 17.54
N LEU A 285 -3.71 5.26 16.45
CA LEU A 285 -3.29 6.41 15.67
C LEU A 285 -3.22 7.68 16.51
N HIS A 286 -4.24 7.92 17.34
CA HIS A 286 -4.28 9.07 18.23
C HIS A 286 -3.14 9.02 19.26
N ASN A 287 -2.95 7.88 19.93
CA ASN A 287 -1.90 7.70 20.94
C ASN A 287 -0.49 7.81 20.34
N THR A 288 -0.30 7.35 19.10
CA THR A 288 1.02 7.32 18.44
C THR A 288 1.38 8.64 17.79
N TYR A 289 0.43 9.27 17.09
CA TYR A 289 0.68 10.41 16.21
C TYR A 289 -0.03 11.71 16.64
N GLY A 290 -1.05 11.62 17.50
CA GLY A 290 -1.77 12.78 18.02
C GLY A 290 -2.27 13.70 16.89
N ARG A 291 -1.93 14.98 17.00
CA ARG A 291 -2.33 16.02 16.02
C ARG A 291 -1.59 15.98 14.68
N PHE A 292 -0.72 15.02 14.47
CA PHE A 292 -0.13 14.80 13.14
C PHE A 292 -1.22 14.46 12.11
N ILE A 293 -2.24 13.71 12.52
CA ILE A 293 -3.43 13.40 11.70
C ILE A 293 -4.47 14.50 11.92
N GLU A 294 -5.10 15.00 10.86
CA GLU A 294 -6.12 16.03 10.96
C GLU A 294 -7.47 15.60 10.37
N ILE A 295 -7.45 14.79 9.30
CA ILE A 295 -8.67 14.31 8.63
C ILE A 295 -8.57 12.81 8.40
N VAL A 296 -9.64 12.08 8.69
CA VAL A 296 -9.79 10.65 8.42
C VAL A 296 -10.82 10.47 7.31
N ILE A 297 -10.48 9.67 6.28
CA ILE A 297 -11.30 9.42 5.11
C ILE A 297 -11.68 7.95 5.07
N THR A 298 -12.97 7.66 5.01
CA THR A 298 -13.51 6.29 5.09
C THR A 298 -14.63 6.06 4.09
N ASP A 299 -14.99 4.80 3.91
CA ASP A 299 -16.12 4.40 3.09
C ASP A 299 -17.47 4.54 3.83
N ALA A 300 -18.54 4.05 3.23
CA ALA A 300 -19.90 4.18 3.76
C ALA A 300 -20.21 3.28 4.96
N LEU A 301 -19.38 2.28 5.27
CA LEU A 301 -19.51 1.46 6.48
C LEU A 301 -19.37 2.33 7.74
N TYR A 302 -18.55 3.35 7.67
CA TYR A 302 -18.22 4.27 8.76
C TYR A 302 -19.19 5.47 8.89
N ALA A 303 -20.25 5.51 8.07
CA ALA A 303 -21.23 6.59 8.08
C ALA A 303 -22.23 6.44 9.24
N ASN A 304 -21.74 6.50 10.48
CA ASN A 304 -22.52 6.36 11.71
C ASN A 304 -22.08 7.36 12.80
N GLY A 305 -23.02 7.68 13.71
CA GLY A 305 -22.78 8.68 14.75
C GLY A 305 -21.66 8.34 15.72
N PRO A 306 -21.55 7.10 16.24
CA PRO A 306 -20.45 6.71 17.10
C PRO A 306 -19.07 6.92 16.49
N TRP A 307 -18.88 6.62 15.21
CA TRP A 307 -17.62 6.89 14.51
C TRP A 307 -17.30 8.39 14.44
N MET A 308 -18.28 9.20 14.03
CA MET A 308 -18.13 10.66 13.95
C MET A 308 -17.81 11.25 15.32
N THR A 309 -18.48 10.76 16.38
CA THR A 309 -18.22 11.17 17.77
C THR A 309 -16.79 10.84 18.20
N ARG A 310 -16.27 9.65 17.84
CA ARG A 310 -14.89 9.27 18.15
C ARG A 310 -13.87 10.15 17.41
N LEU A 311 -14.13 10.52 16.15
CA LEU A 311 -13.29 11.46 15.42
C LEU A 311 -13.23 12.82 16.12
N ASP A 312 -14.38 13.35 16.55
CA ASP A 312 -14.46 14.63 17.27
C ASP A 312 -13.73 14.60 18.60
N GLN A 313 -13.83 13.49 19.35
CA GLN A 313 -13.09 13.29 20.61
C GLN A 313 -11.58 13.43 20.43
N TYR A 314 -11.06 13.03 19.30
CA TYR A 314 -9.63 13.16 18.94
C TYR A 314 -9.29 14.45 18.22
N GLY A 315 -10.28 15.28 17.93
CA GLY A 315 -10.12 16.54 17.19
C GLY A 315 -9.84 16.32 15.71
N TYR A 316 -10.24 15.17 15.17
CA TYR A 316 -10.11 14.83 13.75
C TYR A 316 -11.37 15.25 12.98
N GLY A 317 -11.18 15.72 11.76
CA GLY A 317 -12.28 15.84 10.80
C GLY A 317 -12.53 14.50 10.09
N GLY A 318 -13.77 14.25 9.68
CA GLY A 318 -14.13 13.09 8.88
C GLY A 318 -14.52 13.47 7.47
N ILE A 319 -14.12 12.67 6.46
CA ILE A 319 -14.71 12.65 5.13
C ILE A 319 -15.20 11.23 4.89
N ILE A 320 -16.52 11.03 4.82
CA ILE A 320 -17.14 9.71 4.86
C ILE A 320 -18.03 9.55 3.63
N SER A 321 -17.82 8.52 2.84
CA SER A 321 -18.68 8.22 1.69
C SER A 321 -20.12 7.91 2.15
N LEU A 322 -21.10 8.36 1.38
CA LEU A 322 -22.51 8.08 1.60
C LEU A 322 -23.05 7.34 0.39
N GLN A 323 -23.42 6.07 0.56
CA GLN A 323 -23.87 5.22 -0.56
C GLN A 323 -25.27 4.63 -0.37
N LYS A 324 -25.80 4.63 0.87
CA LYS A 324 -27.07 3.98 1.19
C LYS A 324 -28.18 5.01 1.35
N GLU A 325 -29.28 4.84 0.66
CA GLU A 325 -30.48 5.66 0.78
C GLU A 325 -31.07 5.69 2.20
N ASN A 326 -30.66 4.78 3.07
CA ASN A 326 -31.09 4.72 4.48
C ASN A 326 -30.27 5.62 5.42
N ASN A 327 -29.23 6.29 4.94
CA ASN A 327 -28.44 7.19 5.77
C ASN A 327 -29.20 8.50 6.03
N GLU A 328 -29.47 8.83 7.28
CA GLU A 328 -30.31 10.01 7.67
C GLU A 328 -29.74 11.33 7.12
N PRO A 329 -28.46 11.67 7.28
CA PRO A 329 -27.89 12.89 6.68
C PRO A 329 -28.01 12.95 5.16
N LEU A 330 -27.90 11.82 4.47
CA LEU A 330 -28.08 11.77 3.03
C LEU A 330 -29.52 12.05 2.62
N LYS A 331 -30.49 11.47 3.32
CA LYS A 331 -31.93 11.72 3.07
C LYS A 331 -32.26 13.19 3.23
N GLU A 332 -31.84 13.80 4.34
CA GLU A 332 -32.07 15.22 4.60
C GLU A 332 -31.41 16.09 3.52
N ALA A 333 -30.15 15.82 3.17
CA ALA A 333 -29.47 16.56 2.12
C ALA A 333 -30.19 16.47 0.75
N ILE A 334 -30.69 15.28 0.37
CA ILE A 334 -31.46 15.10 -0.84
C ILE A 334 -32.75 15.91 -0.80
N ASP A 335 -33.49 15.90 0.31
CA ASP A 335 -34.75 16.61 0.45
C ASP A 335 -34.54 18.14 0.43
N LEU A 336 -33.53 18.65 1.11
CA LEU A 336 -33.15 20.05 1.07
C LEU A 336 -32.73 20.50 -0.34
N CYS A 337 -31.96 19.66 -1.05
CA CYS A 337 -31.59 19.95 -2.43
C CYS A 337 -32.81 19.99 -3.38
N ARG A 338 -33.81 19.11 -3.17
CA ARG A 338 -35.07 19.10 -3.94
C ARG A 338 -35.91 20.37 -3.70
N ARG A 339 -35.87 20.90 -2.47
CA ARG A 339 -36.55 22.17 -2.11
C ARG A 339 -35.80 23.40 -2.59
N GLY A 340 -34.59 23.23 -3.15
CA GLY A 340 -33.74 24.35 -3.56
C GLY A 340 -32.95 25.00 -2.42
N GLU A 341 -32.90 24.38 -1.26
CA GLU A 341 -32.24 24.85 -0.04
C GLU A 341 -30.76 24.39 0.04
N CYS A 342 -30.14 24.07 -1.09
CA CYS A 342 -28.73 23.71 -1.17
C CYS A 342 -27.91 24.78 -1.91
N GLN A 343 -26.67 24.94 -1.52
CA GLN A 343 -25.73 25.77 -2.26
C GLN A 343 -25.20 25.00 -3.48
N ARG A 344 -25.15 25.67 -4.64
CA ARG A 344 -24.66 25.06 -5.88
C ARG A 344 -23.41 25.73 -6.38
N GLN A 345 -22.49 24.93 -6.94
CA GLN A 345 -21.25 25.43 -7.55
C GLN A 345 -20.88 24.53 -8.73
N LYS A 346 -20.50 25.14 -9.85
CA LYS A 346 -19.88 24.45 -10.97
C LYS A 346 -18.38 24.57 -10.89
N HIS A 347 -17.68 23.50 -11.25
CA HIS A 347 -16.23 23.45 -11.29
C HIS A 347 -15.79 22.72 -12.55
N GLU A 348 -14.90 23.32 -13.30
CA GLU A 348 -14.25 22.70 -14.45
C GLU A 348 -12.87 22.22 -14.03
N ASP A 349 -12.55 20.96 -14.34
CA ASP A 349 -11.23 20.37 -14.16
C ASP A 349 -10.68 19.96 -15.55
N PRO A 350 -9.97 20.87 -16.22
CA PRO A 350 -9.44 20.63 -17.56
C PRO A 350 -8.41 19.50 -17.60
N ASP A 351 -7.62 19.35 -16.52
CA ASP A 351 -6.55 18.34 -16.44
C ASP A 351 -7.13 16.92 -16.48
N ASN A 352 -8.27 16.71 -15.82
CA ASN A 352 -8.99 15.45 -15.81
C ASN A 352 -10.11 15.38 -16.86
N ARG A 353 -10.34 16.44 -17.64
CA ARG A 353 -11.46 16.58 -18.60
C ARG A 353 -12.80 16.32 -17.93
N GLU A 354 -13.01 16.93 -16.78
CA GLU A 354 -14.22 16.77 -15.98
C GLU A 354 -14.90 18.10 -15.75
N ARG A 355 -16.23 18.05 -15.73
CA ARG A 355 -17.06 19.08 -15.15
C ARG A 355 -17.74 18.50 -13.93
N VAL A 356 -17.72 19.23 -12.83
CA VAL A 356 -18.35 18.82 -11.58
C VAL A 356 -19.40 19.86 -11.18
N ASP A 357 -20.64 19.38 -11.05
CA ASP A 357 -21.75 20.16 -10.52
C ASP A 357 -21.93 19.76 -9.05
N PHE A 358 -21.62 20.69 -8.14
CA PHE A 358 -21.75 20.48 -6.69
C PHE A 358 -23.09 20.95 -6.18
N SER A 359 -23.72 20.15 -5.31
CA SER A 359 -24.80 20.55 -4.40
C SER A 359 -24.32 20.30 -2.97
N ASP A 360 -24.52 21.26 -2.08
CA ASP A 360 -23.89 21.34 -0.76
C ASP A 360 -24.90 21.80 0.29
N VAL A 361 -25.04 21.01 1.33
CA VAL A 361 -25.89 21.30 2.49
C VAL A 361 -25.04 21.20 3.74
N ASP A 362 -25.00 22.27 4.52
CA ASP A 362 -24.28 22.31 5.80
C ASP A 362 -25.25 22.29 6.99
N ASP A 363 -24.68 22.11 8.17
CA ASP A 363 -25.40 22.15 9.45
C ASP A 363 -26.47 21.05 9.65
N ILE A 364 -26.36 19.90 8.95
CA ILE A 364 -27.24 18.75 9.17
C ILE A 364 -26.99 18.14 10.56
N GLN A 365 -28.07 17.89 11.30
CA GLN A 365 -28.05 17.34 12.67
C GLN A 365 -29.07 16.19 12.86
N THR A 366 -29.43 15.49 11.82
CA THR A 366 -30.45 14.41 11.86
C THR A 366 -29.95 13.11 12.50
N LEU A 367 -28.65 12.90 12.62
CA LEU A 367 -28.10 11.73 13.32
C LEU A 367 -28.31 11.85 14.83
N SER A 368 -29.31 11.17 15.39
CA SER A 368 -29.60 11.15 16.82
C SER A 368 -28.42 10.68 17.70
N THR A 369 -27.51 9.92 17.13
CA THR A 369 -26.32 9.37 17.79
C THR A 369 -25.06 10.24 17.63
N TYR A 370 -25.19 11.44 17.01
CA TYR A 370 -24.09 12.37 16.82
C TYR A 370 -24.54 13.81 17.10
N ALA A 371 -23.94 14.41 18.09
CA ALA A 371 -24.30 15.79 18.52
C ALA A 371 -23.66 16.88 17.64
N GLY A 372 -22.69 16.53 16.81
CA GLY A 372 -22.00 17.48 15.94
C GLY A 372 -22.79 17.80 14.67
N LYS A 373 -22.28 18.74 13.91
CA LYS A 373 -22.85 19.14 12.63
C LYS A 373 -22.18 18.43 11.47
N VAL A 374 -22.98 17.99 10.50
CA VAL A 374 -22.54 17.32 9.28
C VAL A 374 -22.78 18.24 8.08
N ARG A 375 -21.78 18.35 7.23
CA ARG A 375 -21.92 18.95 5.91
C ARG A 375 -21.95 17.84 4.86
N VAL A 376 -22.97 17.83 4.01
CA VAL A 376 -23.13 16.81 2.95
C VAL A 376 -22.92 17.46 1.60
N ILE A 377 -22.01 16.89 0.82
CA ILE A 377 -21.71 17.34 -0.55
C ILE A 377 -22.14 16.24 -1.53
N GLN A 378 -22.92 16.64 -2.53
CA GLN A 378 -23.10 15.92 -3.77
C GLN A 378 -22.12 16.44 -4.82
N ALA A 379 -21.44 15.56 -5.50
CA ALA A 379 -20.64 15.87 -6.68
C ALA A 379 -21.15 15.06 -7.87
N GLU A 380 -21.78 15.71 -8.83
CA GLU A 380 -22.16 15.11 -10.10
C GLU A 380 -21.05 15.39 -11.12
N ILE A 381 -20.34 14.34 -11.52
CA ILE A 381 -19.12 14.42 -12.30
C ILE A 381 -19.39 13.97 -13.71
N THR A 382 -19.27 14.87 -14.67
CA THR A 382 -19.32 14.56 -16.10
C THR A 382 -17.90 14.50 -16.65
N ARG A 383 -17.47 13.30 -17.07
CA ARG A 383 -16.15 13.08 -17.67
C ARG A 383 -16.27 13.03 -19.19
N PHE A 384 -15.46 13.84 -19.86
CA PHE A 384 -15.39 13.91 -21.32
C PHE A 384 -14.30 13.00 -21.86
N SER A 385 -14.63 12.22 -22.87
CA SER A 385 -13.65 11.38 -23.57
C SER A 385 -12.63 12.25 -24.32
N PRO A 386 -11.37 11.81 -24.47
CA PRO A 386 -10.43 12.46 -25.36
C PRO A 386 -11.01 12.51 -26.79
N PRO A 387 -10.64 13.53 -27.59
CA PRO A 387 -11.01 13.59 -29.01
C PRO A 387 -10.60 12.27 -29.67
N ALA A 388 -11.48 11.75 -30.53
CA ALA A 388 -11.17 10.54 -31.28
C ALA A 388 -9.90 10.77 -32.10
N SER A 389 -8.96 9.86 -32.06
CA SER A 389 -7.75 9.90 -32.89
C SER A 389 -8.07 9.77 -34.39
N ASP A 390 -9.28 9.29 -34.72
CA ASP A 390 -9.83 9.14 -36.06
C ASP A 390 -11.12 9.96 -36.14
N PRO A 391 -11.17 11.05 -36.94
CA PRO A 391 -12.34 11.91 -37.09
C PRO A 391 -13.60 11.19 -37.63
N SER A 392 -13.43 10.03 -38.25
CA SER A 392 -14.55 9.24 -38.80
C SER A 392 -15.28 8.42 -37.74
N LYS A 393 -14.73 8.30 -36.52
CA LYS A 393 -15.36 7.55 -35.43
C LYS A 393 -16.24 8.44 -34.58
N PRO A 394 -17.47 7.98 -34.21
CA PRO A 394 -18.33 8.74 -33.33
C PRO A 394 -17.62 9.00 -31.98
N SER A 395 -17.72 10.22 -31.46
CA SER A 395 -17.19 10.57 -30.15
C SER A 395 -17.90 9.73 -29.07
N THR A 396 -17.15 9.17 -28.14
CA THR A 396 -17.74 8.44 -27.00
C THR A 396 -18.52 9.44 -26.14
N PRO A 397 -19.80 9.15 -25.81
CA PRO A 397 -20.60 10.06 -25.01
C PRO A 397 -19.96 10.29 -23.62
N PRO A 398 -20.17 11.48 -23.04
CA PRO A 398 -19.71 11.76 -21.69
C PRO A 398 -20.29 10.77 -20.70
N ARG A 399 -19.52 10.42 -19.68
CA ARG A 399 -19.97 9.56 -18.58
C ARG A 399 -20.24 10.40 -17.35
N THR A 400 -21.42 10.25 -16.77
CA THR A 400 -21.79 10.92 -15.52
C THR A 400 -21.75 9.94 -14.36
N SER A 401 -21.22 10.37 -13.22
CA SER A 401 -21.25 9.64 -11.96
C SER A 401 -21.56 10.60 -10.82
N THR A 402 -22.28 10.12 -9.83
CA THR A 402 -22.67 10.92 -8.66
C THR A 402 -22.03 10.36 -7.41
N TRP A 403 -21.40 11.24 -6.65
CA TRP A 403 -20.79 10.93 -5.36
C TRP A 403 -21.47 11.75 -4.27
N TRP A 404 -21.73 11.08 -3.15
CA TRP A 404 -22.23 11.71 -1.94
C TRP A 404 -21.25 11.43 -0.80
N PHE A 405 -20.92 12.44 -0.04
CA PHE A 405 -20.03 12.29 1.11
C PHE A 405 -20.32 13.32 2.20
N ALA A 406 -20.15 12.89 3.45
CA ALA A 406 -20.30 13.71 4.64
C ALA A 406 -18.95 14.24 5.11
N LEU A 407 -18.96 15.47 5.62
CA LEU A 407 -17.81 16.10 6.26
C LEU A 407 -18.16 16.45 7.70
N THR A 408 -17.26 16.12 8.63
CA THR A 408 -17.38 16.44 10.06
C THR A 408 -16.15 17.19 10.57
N GLY A 409 -16.24 17.78 11.75
CA GLY A 409 -15.12 18.48 12.39
C GLY A 409 -14.46 19.50 11.47
N CYS A 410 -13.14 19.54 11.45
CA CYS A 410 -12.38 20.51 10.64
C CYS A 410 -12.51 20.27 9.12
N ALA A 411 -12.93 19.09 8.67
CA ALA A 411 -13.13 18.81 7.26
C ALA A 411 -14.31 19.61 6.66
N ARG A 412 -15.28 20.03 7.47
CA ARG A 412 -16.40 20.88 7.03
C ARG A 412 -15.96 22.17 6.36
N HIS A 413 -14.78 22.69 6.68
CA HIS A 413 -14.26 23.95 6.14
C HIS A 413 -13.50 23.79 4.81
N LEU A 414 -13.37 22.58 4.29
CA LEU A 414 -12.74 22.34 2.99
C LEU A 414 -13.60 22.93 1.86
N SER A 415 -12.93 23.44 0.82
CA SER A 415 -13.64 23.77 -0.42
C SER A 415 -14.19 22.50 -1.07
N ARG A 416 -15.30 22.61 -1.83
CA ARG A 416 -15.94 21.48 -2.50
C ARG A 416 -14.97 20.69 -3.40
N PRO A 417 -14.16 21.36 -4.27
CA PRO A 417 -13.18 20.65 -5.09
C PRO A 417 -12.10 19.95 -4.25
N THR A 418 -11.62 20.58 -3.16
CA THR A 418 -10.62 19.97 -2.27
C THR A 418 -11.19 18.76 -1.54
N ALA A 419 -12.42 18.84 -1.03
CA ALA A 419 -13.10 17.75 -0.37
C ALA A 419 -13.32 16.55 -1.32
N LEU A 420 -13.74 16.80 -2.56
CA LEU A 420 -13.87 15.77 -3.58
C LEU A 420 -12.52 15.13 -3.93
N LYS A 421 -11.47 15.93 -4.09
CA LYS A 421 -10.11 15.43 -4.34
C LYS A 421 -9.63 14.55 -3.19
N ALA A 422 -9.82 14.98 -1.95
CA ALA A 422 -9.50 14.20 -0.76
C ALA A 422 -10.32 12.89 -0.68
N MET A 423 -11.63 12.94 -0.94
CA MET A 423 -12.48 11.75 -0.96
C MET A 423 -12.05 10.74 -2.03
N ARG A 424 -11.71 11.21 -3.23
CA ARG A 424 -11.19 10.35 -4.31
C ARG A 424 -9.86 9.70 -3.96
N SER A 425 -9.00 10.39 -3.22
CA SER A 425 -7.70 9.86 -2.81
C SER A 425 -7.80 8.67 -1.85
N ARG A 426 -8.96 8.40 -1.22
CA ARG A 426 -9.19 7.16 -0.47
C ARG A 426 -8.83 5.92 -1.30
N TRP A 427 -9.15 5.92 -2.60
CA TRP A 427 -8.83 4.80 -3.49
C TRP A 427 -7.33 4.54 -3.66
N HIS A 428 -6.46 5.44 -3.21
CA HIS A 428 -5.03 5.19 -3.20
C HIS A 428 -4.67 4.01 -2.28
N ILE A 429 -5.39 3.80 -1.15
CA ILE A 429 -5.11 2.67 -0.27
C ILE A 429 -5.32 1.34 -0.99
N GLU A 430 -6.41 1.23 -1.77
CA GLU A 430 -6.70 0.03 -2.55
C GLU A 430 -5.71 -0.12 -3.73
N ASN A 431 -5.51 0.94 -4.52
CA ASN A 431 -4.72 0.90 -5.75
C ASN A 431 -3.22 0.92 -5.51
N THR A 432 -2.74 1.63 -4.48
CA THR A 432 -1.31 1.76 -4.18
C THR A 432 -0.85 0.69 -3.20
N ALA A 433 -1.51 0.55 -2.03
CA ALA A 433 -1.09 -0.40 -1.02
C ALA A 433 -1.59 -1.82 -1.32
N PHE A 434 -2.89 -2.07 -1.24
CA PHE A 434 -3.45 -3.42 -1.31
C PHE A 434 -3.14 -4.12 -2.64
N HIS A 435 -3.31 -3.43 -3.76
CA HIS A 435 -2.97 -3.99 -5.06
C HIS A 435 -1.48 -4.30 -5.20
N GLN A 436 -0.60 -3.42 -4.70
CA GLN A 436 0.84 -3.70 -4.74
C GLN A 436 1.20 -4.87 -3.83
N TRP A 437 0.65 -4.93 -2.62
CA TRP A 437 0.94 -5.98 -1.65
C TRP A 437 0.55 -7.36 -2.18
N GLY A 438 -0.62 -7.50 -2.81
CA GLY A 438 -1.03 -8.74 -3.45
C GLY A 438 -0.20 -9.07 -4.70
N SER A 439 -0.06 -8.09 -5.61
CA SER A 439 0.54 -8.34 -6.93
C SER A 439 2.07 -8.38 -6.95
N TYR A 440 2.74 -7.63 -6.06
CA TYR A 440 4.19 -7.42 -6.13
C TYR A 440 4.94 -7.72 -4.84
N TRP A 441 4.30 -7.64 -3.66
CA TRP A 441 4.96 -7.83 -2.37
C TRP A 441 4.74 -9.21 -1.76
N ASN A 442 4.00 -10.07 -2.45
CA ASN A 442 3.75 -11.44 -2.05
C ASN A 442 3.08 -11.60 -0.67
N LEU A 443 2.36 -10.56 -0.21
CA LEU A 443 1.71 -10.58 1.10
C LEU A 443 0.44 -11.45 1.15
N GLU A 444 -0.04 -11.93 0.00
CA GLU A 444 -1.07 -12.96 -0.07
C GLU A 444 -0.52 -14.38 0.24
N HIS A 445 0.82 -14.53 0.27
CA HIS A 445 1.44 -15.78 0.68
C HIS A 445 1.56 -15.86 2.20
N VAL A 446 1.17 -17.01 2.76
CA VAL A 446 1.28 -17.27 4.19
C VAL A 446 2.65 -17.84 4.52
N TYR A 447 3.54 -17.01 5.01
CA TYR A 447 4.91 -17.42 5.40
C TYR A 447 4.92 -18.26 6.68
N ARG A 448 4.15 -17.87 7.67
CA ARG A 448 3.91 -18.58 8.94
C ARG A 448 2.48 -18.29 9.38
N HIS A 449 1.72 -19.34 9.75
CA HIS A 449 0.28 -19.22 10.01
C HIS A 449 -0.03 -19.24 11.52
N THR A 450 0.47 -18.24 12.23
CA THR A 450 0.08 -17.93 13.62
C THR A 450 -0.26 -16.43 13.70
N PRO A 451 -1.15 -16.01 14.61
CA PRO A 451 -1.56 -14.60 14.71
C PRO A 451 -0.39 -13.64 14.91
N ALA A 452 0.52 -13.96 15.84
CA ALA A 452 1.70 -13.14 16.12
C ALA A 452 2.63 -13.03 14.91
N ALA A 453 2.92 -14.16 14.26
CA ALA A 453 3.80 -14.20 13.09
C ALA A 453 3.23 -13.44 11.90
N LEU A 454 1.94 -13.61 11.60
CA LEU A 454 1.27 -12.89 10.52
C LEU A 454 1.31 -11.39 10.74
N HIS A 455 1.02 -10.93 11.95
CA HIS A 455 1.01 -9.50 12.26
C HIS A 455 2.42 -8.91 12.26
N THR A 456 3.39 -9.57 12.89
CA THR A 456 4.80 -9.13 12.90
C THR A 456 5.36 -9.04 11.49
N LEU A 457 5.15 -10.08 10.68
CA LEU A 457 5.58 -10.10 9.30
C LEU A 457 4.97 -8.92 8.53
N PHE A 458 3.67 -8.70 8.69
CA PHE A 458 2.98 -7.60 8.03
C PHE A 458 3.56 -6.23 8.41
N LEU A 459 3.88 -6.00 9.68
CA LEU A 459 4.52 -4.76 10.15
C LEU A 459 5.94 -4.59 9.57
N ILE A 460 6.72 -5.65 9.47
CA ILE A 460 8.05 -5.60 8.84
C ILE A 460 7.92 -5.28 7.34
N TRP A 461 6.93 -5.85 6.65
CA TRP A 461 6.63 -5.53 5.24
C TRP A 461 6.19 -4.08 5.07
N MET A 462 5.36 -3.53 5.98
CA MET A 462 5.00 -2.11 5.98
C MET A 462 6.21 -1.21 6.18
N LEU A 463 7.12 -1.58 7.09
CA LEU A 463 8.37 -0.85 7.31
C LEU A 463 9.22 -0.80 6.02
N ALA A 464 9.36 -1.95 5.35
CA ALA A 464 10.08 -2.07 4.09
C ALA A 464 9.39 -1.27 2.96
N PHE A 465 8.07 -1.39 2.85
CA PHE A 465 7.27 -0.64 1.89
C PHE A 465 7.44 0.87 2.06
N ASN A 466 7.26 1.37 3.27
CA ASN A 466 7.38 2.79 3.57
C ASN A 466 8.79 3.32 3.29
N LEU A 467 9.82 2.60 3.70
CA LEU A 467 11.20 3.04 3.46
C LEU A 467 11.53 3.05 1.96
N LEU A 468 11.02 2.08 1.19
CA LEU A 468 11.22 2.06 -0.26
C LEU A 468 10.46 3.20 -0.95
N GLN A 469 9.23 3.51 -0.52
CA GLN A 469 8.47 4.67 -0.99
C GLN A 469 9.21 5.99 -0.68
N LEU A 470 9.70 6.15 0.55
CA LEU A 470 10.49 7.31 0.96
C LEU A 470 11.78 7.45 0.15
N PHE A 471 12.48 6.35 -0.09
CA PHE A 471 13.67 6.33 -0.94
C PHE A 471 13.34 6.78 -2.37
N PHE A 472 12.28 6.21 -2.92
CA PHE A 472 11.86 6.52 -4.28
C PHE A 472 11.46 7.99 -4.45
N TYR A 473 10.54 8.48 -3.62
CA TYR A 473 10.00 9.84 -3.78
C TYR A 473 10.93 10.93 -3.26
N CYS A 474 11.58 10.71 -2.12
CA CYS A 474 12.39 11.76 -1.50
C CYS A 474 13.84 11.76 -1.99
N ARG A 475 14.38 10.62 -2.41
CA ARG A 475 15.78 10.51 -2.83
C ARG A 475 15.95 10.46 -4.34
N LEU A 476 15.15 9.66 -5.04
CA LEU A 476 15.27 9.47 -6.48
C LEU A 476 14.37 10.41 -7.30
N GLY A 477 13.30 10.96 -6.71
CA GLY A 477 12.20 11.62 -7.40
C GLY A 477 12.18 13.15 -7.40
N ARG A 478 13.17 13.84 -6.79
CA ARG A 478 13.12 15.30 -6.58
C ARG A 478 12.98 16.16 -7.84
N GLU A 479 13.12 15.61 -9.04
CA GLU A 479 13.10 16.37 -10.30
C GLU A 479 11.87 16.07 -11.19
N ARG A 480 10.74 15.62 -10.62
CA ARG A 480 9.69 14.96 -11.43
C ARG A 480 8.35 15.64 -11.56
N LYS A 481 7.76 15.39 -12.76
CA LYS A 481 6.33 15.53 -13.03
C LYS A 481 5.54 14.40 -12.33
N PRO A 482 4.27 14.63 -11.94
CA PRO A 482 3.42 13.60 -11.34
C PRO A 482 3.35 12.37 -12.24
N VAL A 483 3.65 11.22 -11.64
CA VAL A 483 3.68 9.91 -12.32
C VAL A 483 2.40 9.17 -11.94
N GLN A 484 1.76 8.49 -12.89
CA GLN A 484 0.58 7.69 -12.62
C GLN A 484 0.93 6.55 -11.62
N PRO A 485 0.05 6.16 -10.68
CA PRO A 485 0.33 5.10 -9.70
C PRO A 485 0.84 3.80 -10.31
N ARG A 486 0.37 3.48 -11.53
CA ARG A 486 0.83 2.32 -12.30
C ARG A 486 2.30 2.39 -12.69
N ASP A 487 2.77 3.57 -13.08
CA ASP A 487 4.16 3.78 -13.48
C ASP A 487 5.08 3.71 -12.27
N VAL A 488 4.58 4.09 -11.09
CA VAL A 488 5.27 3.93 -9.81
C VAL A 488 5.52 2.46 -9.50
N CYS A 489 4.52 1.60 -9.66
CA CYS A 489 4.66 0.16 -9.42
C CYS A 489 5.70 -0.47 -10.33
N ASP A 490 5.66 -0.13 -11.63
CA ASP A 490 6.63 -0.65 -12.61
C ASP A 490 8.04 -0.13 -12.30
N THR A 491 8.15 1.10 -11.82
CA THR A 491 9.43 1.71 -11.40
C THR A 491 10.00 1.05 -10.15
N LEU A 492 9.19 0.83 -9.11
CA LEU A 492 9.63 0.15 -7.90
C LEU A 492 10.07 -1.28 -8.19
N ARG A 493 9.38 -1.98 -9.08
CA ARG A 493 9.78 -3.30 -9.55
C ARG A 493 11.15 -3.26 -10.21
N HIS A 494 11.39 -2.30 -11.10
CA HIS A 494 12.69 -2.16 -11.76
C HIS A 494 13.82 -1.86 -10.75
N ILE A 495 13.58 -1.00 -9.77
CA ILE A 495 14.53 -0.74 -8.69
C ILE A 495 14.87 -2.03 -7.94
N VAL A 496 13.88 -2.86 -7.63
CA VAL A 496 14.12 -4.17 -6.99
C VAL A 496 14.94 -5.10 -7.87
N GLU A 497 14.66 -5.15 -9.17
CA GLU A 497 15.46 -5.95 -10.13
C GLU A 497 16.92 -5.49 -10.16
N VAL A 498 17.15 -4.16 -10.13
CA VAL A 498 18.51 -3.59 -10.05
C VAL A 498 19.15 -3.91 -8.69
N MET A 499 18.40 -3.82 -7.59
CA MET A 499 18.90 -4.17 -6.26
C MET A 499 19.35 -5.64 -6.18
N LEU A 500 18.62 -6.56 -6.82
CA LEU A 500 19.01 -7.97 -6.88
C LEU A 500 20.32 -8.20 -7.63
N ARG A 501 20.59 -7.43 -8.68
CA ARG A 501 21.88 -7.45 -9.38
C ARG A 501 22.99 -6.84 -8.55
N ASP A 502 22.70 -5.74 -7.87
CA ASP A 502 23.66 -5.04 -7.01
C ASP A 502 24.08 -5.90 -5.80
N LEU A 503 23.22 -6.83 -5.36
CA LEU A 503 23.49 -7.74 -4.25
C LEU A 503 24.77 -8.57 -4.50
N ALA A 504 24.99 -9.02 -5.73
CA ALA A 504 26.17 -9.77 -6.11
C ALA A 504 27.47 -8.91 -6.14
N ALA A 505 27.34 -7.59 -6.17
CA ALA A 505 28.46 -6.64 -6.27
C ALA A 505 28.70 -5.83 -4.98
N LEU A 506 28.13 -6.22 -3.83
CA LEU A 506 28.32 -5.50 -2.58
C LEU A 506 29.78 -5.53 -2.11
N PRO A 507 30.43 -4.36 -1.92
CA PRO A 507 31.74 -4.32 -1.31
C PRO A 507 31.66 -4.66 0.18
N ALA A 508 32.67 -5.32 0.71
CA ALA A 508 32.86 -5.46 2.15
C ALA A 508 33.71 -4.27 2.67
N PRO A 509 33.46 -3.76 3.89
CA PRO A 509 32.35 -4.03 4.78
C PRO A 509 31.11 -3.18 4.44
N ILE A 510 29.91 -3.71 4.72
CA ILE A 510 28.67 -2.93 4.65
C ILE A 510 28.63 -1.97 5.86
N PRO A 511 28.13 -0.71 5.69
CA PRO A 511 28.25 0.32 6.72
C PRO A 511 27.56 0.03 8.08
N TRP A 512 26.76 -1.02 8.21
CA TRP A 512 26.09 -1.42 9.46
C TRP A 512 26.54 -2.76 10.04
N GLN A 513 27.68 -3.27 9.67
CA GLN A 513 28.33 -4.29 10.50
C GLN A 513 28.70 -3.59 11.82
N VAL A 514 27.73 -3.57 12.74
CA VAL A 514 28.02 -3.17 14.12
C VAL A 514 28.91 -4.26 14.67
N PRO A 515 30.11 -3.92 15.22
CA PRO A 515 30.81 -4.86 16.05
C PRO A 515 29.84 -5.28 17.16
N LEU A 516 29.65 -6.58 17.35
CA LEU A 516 29.05 -7.09 18.57
C LEU A 516 29.97 -6.61 19.69
N GLU A 517 29.65 -5.50 20.34
CA GLU A 517 30.22 -5.22 21.65
C GLU A 517 29.74 -6.35 22.54
N ASP A 518 30.69 -7.11 23.05
CA ASP A 518 30.47 -8.10 24.07
C ASP A 518 29.62 -7.45 25.17
N SER A 519 28.34 -7.78 25.19
CA SER A 519 27.47 -7.51 26.32
C SER A 519 27.87 -8.49 27.41
N GLY A 520 28.84 -8.04 28.28
CA GLY A 520 29.19 -8.70 29.52
C GLY A 520 27.99 -8.79 30.46
#